data_0ef8ae056831c8354007e694881bdc9d
#
_entry.id   0ef8ae056831c8354007e694881bdc9d
#
_cell.length_a   1.000
_cell.length_b   1.000
_cell.length_c   1.000
_cell.angle_alpha   90.00
_cell.angle_beta   90.00
_cell.angle_gamma   90.00
#
_symmetry.space_group_name_H-M   'P 1'
#
loop_
_entity.id
_entity.type
_entity.pdbx_description
1 polymer ?
#
loop_
_entity_poly.entity_id
_entity_poly.type
_entity_poly.pdbx_seq_one_letter_code
_entity_poly.pdbx_strand_id
1 'polypeptide(L)'
;CEVTVAARSREKRAKARMSGCHAVGFDALCSTLPEVTLIYNTVPCAVIGESELSAFDSEAVYIELASEWGIDKTAMKNYDGKARIIRAGGLPSRTAPVTAGEIIADCVEEILETYIDKISNCDKERGGNREP
;
A
#
# COMPACT_ATOMS: atom_id res chain seq x y z
N CYS A 1 15.04 -6.17 -11.00
CA CYS A 1 14.90 -5.63 -9.64
C CYS A 1 14.14 -6.64 -8.78
N GLU A 2 14.65 -7.01 -7.64
CA GLU A 2 13.96 -7.86 -6.68
C GLU A 2 13.05 -7.00 -5.82
N VAL A 3 11.79 -7.42 -5.66
CA VAL A 3 10.78 -6.63 -4.93
C VAL A 3 10.25 -7.44 -3.75
N THR A 4 10.32 -6.85 -2.56
CA THR A 4 9.70 -7.40 -1.34
C THR A 4 8.53 -6.52 -0.91
N VAL A 5 7.36 -7.12 -0.73
CA VAL A 5 6.15 -6.45 -0.26
C VAL A 5 5.90 -6.78 1.20
N ALA A 6 5.85 -5.75 2.05
CA ALA A 6 5.43 -5.90 3.44
C ALA A 6 3.93 -5.65 3.58
N ALA A 7 3.18 -6.60 4.15
CA ALA A 7 1.75 -6.47 4.36
C ALA A 7 1.24 -7.23 5.59
N ARG A 8 0.23 -6.65 6.29
CA ARG A 8 -0.38 -7.26 7.49
C ARG A 8 -1.11 -8.56 7.18
N SER A 9 -1.99 -8.53 6.17
CA SER A 9 -2.87 -9.68 5.91
C SER A 9 -2.16 -10.77 5.11
N ARG A 10 -2.49 -12.02 5.43
CA ARG A 10 -2.00 -13.19 4.67
C ARG A 10 -2.43 -13.16 3.20
N GLU A 11 -3.65 -12.66 2.95
CA GLU A 11 -4.22 -12.51 1.62
C GLU A 11 -3.38 -11.55 0.75
N LYS A 12 -3.06 -10.35 1.27
CA LYS A 12 -2.23 -9.38 0.55
C LYS A 12 -0.83 -9.93 0.28
N ARG A 13 -0.24 -10.65 1.24
CA ARG A 13 1.05 -11.33 1.03
C ARG A 13 0.96 -12.43 -0.03
N ALA A 14 -0.12 -13.22 -0.05
CA ALA A 14 -0.34 -14.22 -1.09
C ALA A 14 -0.46 -13.57 -2.47
N LYS A 15 -1.24 -12.50 -2.59
CA LYS A 15 -1.38 -11.73 -3.84
C LYS A 15 -0.03 -11.19 -4.34
N ALA A 16 0.80 -10.64 -3.46
CA ALA A 16 2.13 -10.17 -3.82
C ALA A 16 3.02 -11.31 -4.37
N ARG A 17 2.98 -12.50 -3.74
CA ARG A 17 3.72 -13.68 -4.24
C ARG A 17 3.22 -14.14 -5.61
N MET A 18 1.93 -14.11 -5.85
CA MET A 18 1.35 -14.45 -7.17
C MET A 18 1.80 -13.47 -8.27
N SER A 19 2.15 -12.23 -7.90
CA SER A 19 2.73 -11.23 -8.80
C SER A 19 4.25 -11.32 -8.93
N GLY A 20 4.88 -12.39 -8.41
CA GLY A 20 6.32 -12.62 -8.51
C GLY A 20 7.17 -11.85 -7.50
N CYS A 21 6.57 -11.25 -6.47
CA CYS A 21 7.29 -10.54 -5.42
C CYS A 21 7.56 -11.45 -4.22
N HIS A 22 8.63 -11.17 -3.46
CA HIS A 22 8.74 -11.65 -2.09
C HIS A 22 7.70 -10.96 -1.20
N ALA A 23 7.26 -11.64 -0.14
CA ALA A 23 6.26 -11.04 0.75
C ALA A 23 6.49 -11.42 2.21
N VAL A 24 6.55 -10.38 3.06
CA VAL A 24 6.81 -10.49 4.50
C VAL A 24 5.69 -9.85 5.33
N GLY A 25 5.63 -10.23 6.61
CA GLY A 25 4.82 -9.53 7.60
C GLY A 25 5.57 -8.29 8.13
N PHE A 26 4.86 -7.40 8.82
CA PHE A 26 5.51 -6.25 9.46
C PHE A 26 6.43 -6.66 10.62
N ASP A 27 6.19 -7.80 11.22
CA ASP A 27 7.04 -8.43 12.22
C ASP A 27 8.44 -8.81 11.71
N ALA A 28 8.60 -8.96 10.39
CA ALA A 28 9.87 -9.28 9.75
C ALA A 28 10.61 -8.06 9.18
N LEU A 29 10.09 -6.83 9.37
CA LEU A 29 10.71 -5.63 8.78
C LEU A 29 12.15 -5.41 9.25
N CYS A 30 12.42 -5.49 10.54
CA CYS A 30 13.76 -5.28 11.09
C CYS A 30 14.82 -6.22 10.50
N SER A 31 14.43 -7.43 10.12
CA SER A 31 15.33 -8.39 9.48
C SER A 31 15.45 -8.22 7.96
N THR A 32 14.47 -7.57 7.33
CA THR A 32 14.43 -7.37 5.88
C THR A 32 15.11 -6.07 5.46
N LEU A 33 14.92 -5.00 6.23
CA LEU A 33 15.34 -3.63 5.88
C LEU A 33 16.85 -3.46 5.66
N PRO A 34 17.76 -4.17 6.36
CA PRO A 34 19.21 -4.02 6.12
C PRO A 34 19.67 -4.40 4.70
N GLU A 35 18.88 -5.20 3.99
CA GLU A 35 19.21 -5.65 2.62
C GLU A 35 18.50 -4.81 1.52
N VAL A 36 17.74 -3.78 1.93
CA VAL A 36 16.89 -3.01 1.03
C VAL A 36 17.45 -1.62 0.81
N THR A 37 17.74 -1.27 -0.44
CA THR A 37 18.26 0.05 -0.83
C THR A 37 17.18 1.06 -1.19
N LEU A 38 15.97 0.61 -1.53
CA LEU A 38 14.87 1.50 -1.93
C LEU A 38 13.57 1.05 -1.28
N ILE A 39 12.97 1.94 -0.49
CA ILE A 39 11.79 1.66 0.32
C ILE A 39 10.67 2.63 -0.10
N TYR A 40 9.53 2.09 -0.53
CA TYR A 40 8.31 2.86 -0.80
C TYR A 40 7.27 2.61 0.28
N ASN A 41 6.87 3.65 1.01
CA ASN A 41 5.71 3.53 1.89
C ASN A 41 4.43 4.04 1.22
N THR A 42 3.43 3.17 1.18
CA THR A 42 2.08 3.47 0.69
C THR A 42 1.03 3.34 1.79
N VAL A 43 1.44 3.04 3.02
CA VAL A 43 0.54 2.81 4.16
C VAL A 43 0.34 4.12 4.92
N PRO A 44 -0.89 4.66 5.00
CA PRO A 44 -1.17 5.96 5.62
C PRO A 44 -1.28 5.87 7.16
N CYS A 45 -0.34 5.21 7.79
CA CYS A 45 -0.18 5.17 9.25
C CYS A 45 1.25 4.77 9.61
N ALA A 46 1.69 5.10 10.82
CA ALA A 46 3.00 4.77 11.31
C ALA A 46 3.20 3.24 11.38
N VAL A 47 4.13 2.73 10.59
CA VAL A 47 4.53 1.32 10.50
C VAL A 47 6.03 1.13 10.71
N ILE A 48 6.80 2.21 10.68
CA ILE A 48 8.23 2.26 10.93
C ILE A 48 8.44 2.94 12.28
N GLY A 49 8.81 2.18 13.29
CA GLY A 49 9.24 2.69 14.59
C GLY A 49 10.75 2.90 14.65
N GLU A 50 11.26 3.10 15.85
CA GLU A 50 12.69 3.35 16.10
C GLU A 50 13.55 2.14 15.69
N SER A 51 13.09 0.92 15.97
CA SER A 51 13.80 -0.31 15.63
C SER A 51 13.93 -0.51 14.12
N GLU A 52 12.82 -0.31 13.38
CA GLU A 52 12.80 -0.44 11.93
C GLU A 52 13.64 0.67 11.29
N LEU A 53 13.54 1.90 11.78
CA LEU A 53 14.29 3.03 11.25
C LEU A 53 15.79 2.87 11.46
N SER A 54 16.20 2.32 12.59
CA SER A 54 17.62 1.99 12.90
C SER A 54 18.15 0.83 12.05
N ALA A 55 17.28 -0.01 11.49
CA ALA A 55 17.65 -1.12 10.61
C ALA A 55 17.83 -0.70 9.14
N PHE A 56 17.57 0.55 8.77
CA PHE A 56 17.83 1.02 7.41
C PHE A 56 19.31 0.97 7.09
N ASP A 57 19.65 0.48 5.90
CA ASP A 57 21.00 0.62 5.37
C ASP A 57 21.37 2.10 5.21
N SER A 58 22.63 2.44 5.38
CA SER A 58 23.13 3.82 5.31
C SER A 58 22.94 4.47 3.93
N GLU A 59 22.87 3.68 2.88
CA GLU A 59 22.64 4.10 1.49
C GLU A 59 21.16 3.99 1.09
N ALA A 60 20.28 3.53 1.99
CA ALA A 60 18.87 3.36 1.69
C ALA A 60 18.18 4.69 1.39
N VAL A 61 17.22 4.63 0.47
CA VAL A 61 16.32 5.74 0.17
C VAL A 61 14.89 5.34 0.53
N TYR A 62 14.30 6.02 1.51
CA TYR A 62 12.91 5.86 1.88
C TYR A 62 12.06 6.95 1.20
N ILE A 63 11.01 6.53 0.51
CA ILE A 63 10.08 7.41 -0.21
C ILE A 63 8.69 7.25 0.39
N GLU A 64 8.21 8.33 1.04
CA GLU A 64 6.85 8.41 1.58
C GLU A 64 5.86 8.80 0.48
N LEU A 65 5.05 7.87 0.01
CA LEU A 65 4.00 8.10 -0.98
C LEU A 65 2.62 8.28 -0.34
N ALA A 66 2.44 7.80 0.89
CA ALA A 66 1.17 7.89 1.58
C ALA A 66 0.81 9.34 1.97
N SER A 67 -0.47 9.59 2.24
CA SER A 67 -0.98 10.88 2.73
C SER A 67 -0.47 11.22 4.12
N GLU A 68 -0.33 10.20 4.98
CA GLU A 68 0.20 10.31 6.33
C GLU A 68 1.59 9.69 6.42
N TRP A 69 2.37 10.11 7.43
CA TRP A 69 3.71 9.57 7.65
C TRP A 69 3.67 8.10 8.08
N GLY A 70 4.43 7.26 7.38
CA GLY A 70 4.68 5.87 7.75
C GLY A 70 5.74 5.68 8.83
N ILE A 71 6.54 6.69 9.10
CA ILE A 71 7.53 6.71 10.18
C ILE A 71 6.93 7.39 11.41
N ASP A 72 7.12 6.78 12.59
CA ASP A 72 6.70 7.40 13.86
C ASP A 72 7.42 8.74 14.09
N LYS A 73 6.67 9.74 14.58
CA LYS A 73 7.17 11.10 14.76
C LYS A 73 8.32 11.18 15.78
N THR A 74 8.26 10.34 16.81
CA THR A 74 9.30 10.30 17.85
C THR A 74 10.55 9.63 17.31
N ALA A 75 10.40 8.50 16.60
CA ALA A 75 11.49 7.83 15.93
C ALA A 75 12.20 8.75 14.94
N MET A 76 11.42 9.50 14.14
CA MET A 76 11.97 10.46 13.16
C MET A 76 12.76 11.60 13.80
N LYS A 77 12.34 12.10 14.98
CA LYS A 77 13.08 13.15 15.70
C LYS A 77 14.42 12.69 16.24
N ASN A 78 14.51 11.44 16.64
CA ASN A 78 15.69 10.83 17.23
C ASN A 78 16.61 10.20 16.19
N TYR A 79 16.21 10.21 14.93
CA TYR A 79 16.95 9.57 13.85
C TYR A 79 18.23 10.32 13.51
N ASP A 80 19.35 9.69 13.71
CA ASP A 80 20.70 10.18 13.40
C ASP A 80 21.38 9.36 12.26
N GLY A 81 20.63 8.46 11.65
CA GLY A 81 21.10 7.62 10.56
C GLY A 81 21.32 8.35 9.24
N LYS A 82 21.96 7.67 8.28
CA LYS A 82 22.37 8.25 7.00
C LYS A 82 21.38 8.03 5.87
N ALA A 83 20.41 7.11 6.02
CA ALA A 83 19.42 6.84 4.99
C ALA A 83 18.66 8.10 4.59
N ARG A 84 18.42 8.25 3.30
CA ARG A 84 17.74 9.41 2.74
C ARG A 84 16.23 9.26 2.82
N ILE A 85 15.56 10.17 3.51
CA ILE A 85 14.10 10.16 3.68
C ILE A 85 13.47 11.26 2.83
N ILE A 86 12.56 10.90 1.91
CA ILE A 86 11.92 11.79 0.95
C ILE A 86 10.41 11.72 1.12
N ARG A 87 9.75 12.86 1.30
CA ARG A 87 8.30 12.96 1.25
C ARG A 87 7.82 13.26 -0.17
N ALA A 88 7.06 12.34 -0.75
CA ALA A 88 6.53 12.41 -2.12
C ALA A 88 5.00 12.20 -2.18
N GLY A 89 4.29 12.58 -1.10
CA GLY A 89 2.83 12.50 -1.06
C GLY A 89 2.17 13.29 -2.18
N GLY A 90 1.10 12.74 -2.75
CA GLY A 90 0.38 13.35 -3.87
C GLY A 90 1.13 13.34 -5.21
N LEU A 91 2.16 12.51 -5.34
CA LEU A 91 2.97 12.43 -6.55
C LEU A 91 2.15 12.14 -7.81
N PRO A 92 1.19 11.18 -7.83
CA PRO A 92 0.41 10.88 -9.03
C PRO A 92 -0.35 12.11 -9.57
N SER A 93 -1.00 12.87 -8.70
CA SER A 93 -1.75 14.07 -9.09
C SER A 93 -0.86 15.24 -9.54
N ARG A 94 0.42 15.24 -9.17
CA ARG A 94 1.37 16.31 -9.53
C ARG A 94 2.18 16.00 -10.78
N THR A 95 2.47 14.73 -11.04
CA THR A 95 3.37 14.31 -12.14
C THR A 95 2.63 13.70 -13.32
N ALA A 96 1.47 13.06 -13.08
CA ALA A 96 0.67 12.40 -14.10
C ALA A 96 -0.84 12.54 -13.79
N PRO A 97 -1.40 13.76 -13.73
CA PRO A 97 -2.78 13.99 -13.30
C PRO A 97 -3.82 13.33 -14.21
N VAL A 98 -3.58 13.28 -15.51
CA VAL A 98 -4.48 12.65 -16.49
C VAL A 98 -4.54 11.16 -16.26
N THR A 99 -3.40 10.48 -16.27
CA THR A 99 -3.31 9.03 -16.05
C THR A 99 -3.85 8.63 -14.67
N ALA A 100 -3.57 9.42 -13.63
CA ALA A 100 -4.12 9.16 -12.30
C ALA A 100 -5.65 9.31 -12.29
N GLY A 101 -6.20 10.28 -13.02
CA GLY A 101 -7.64 10.48 -13.18
C GLY A 101 -8.30 9.32 -13.93
N GLU A 102 -7.70 8.85 -15.01
CA GLU A 102 -8.16 7.70 -15.80
C GLU A 102 -8.24 6.43 -14.94
N ILE A 103 -7.16 6.10 -14.20
CA ILE A 103 -7.15 4.93 -13.31
C ILE A 103 -8.24 5.02 -12.23
N ILE A 104 -8.50 6.21 -11.68
CA ILE A 104 -9.56 6.41 -10.70
C ILE A 104 -10.93 6.22 -11.35
N ALA A 105 -11.15 6.74 -12.55
CA ALA A 105 -12.39 6.59 -13.28
C ALA A 105 -12.69 5.11 -13.57
N ASP A 106 -11.72 4.36 -14.09
CA ASP A 106 -11.85 2.92 -14.37
C ASP A 106 -12.21 2.14 -13.08
N CYS A 107 -11.53 2.43 -11.95
CA CYS A 107 -11.85 1.80 -10.67
C CYS A 107 -13.27 2.13 -10.18
N VAL A 108 -13.76 3.36 -10.40
CA VAL A 108 -15.12 3.77 -10.03
C VAL A 108 -16.15 3.05 -10.90
N GLU A 109 -15.90 2.93 -12.20
CA GLU A 109 -16.78 2.19 -13.14
C GLU A 109 -16.91 0.72 -12.74
N GLU A 110 -15.80 0.02 -12.46
CA GLU A 110 -15.81 -1.37 -11.97
C GLU A 110 -16.63 -1.55 -10.67
N ILE A 111 -16.51 -0.60 -9.74
CA ILE A 111 -17.26 -0.62 -8.48
C ILE A 111 -18.75 -0.45 -8.76
N LEU A 112 -19.12 0.48 -9.63
CA LEU A 112 -20.52 0.75 -9.99
C LEU A 112 -21.15 -0.43 -10.70
N GLU A 113 -20.50 -1.06 -11.68
CA GLU A 113 -20.97 -2.24 -12.36
C GLU A 113 -21.23 -3.39 -11.38
N THR A 114 -20.27 -3.66 -10.48
CA THR A 114 -20.40 -4.69 -9.43
C THR A 114 -21.59 -4.42 -8.51
N TYR A 115 -21.87 -3.15 -8.21
CA TYR A 115 -22.98 -2.75 -7.35
C TYR A 115 -24.34 -2.91 -8.05
N ILE A 116 -24.43 -2.52 -9.33
CA ILE A 116 -25.63 -2.66 -10.16
C ILE A 116 -25.99 -4.14 -10.34
N ASP A 117 -25.02 -5.00 -10.60
CA ASP A 117 -25.23 -6.44 -10.73
C ASP A 117 -25.79 -7.08 -9.44
N LYS A 118 -25.28 -6.64 -8.28
CA LYS A 118 -25.80 -7.12 -6.98
C LYS A 118 -27.26 -6.71 -6.76
N ILE A 119 -27.64 -5.47 -7.10
CA ILE A 119 -29.02 -4.98 -6.98
C ILE A 119 -29.92 -5.79 -7.92
N SER A 120 -29.54 -5.94 -9.18
CA SER A 120 -30.31 -6.66 -10.20
C SER A 120 -30.55 -8.11 -9.84
N ASN A 121 -29.58 -8.77 -9.21
CA ASN A 121 -29.74 -10.16 -8.74
C ASN A 121 -30.64 -10.25 -7.49
N CYS A 122 -30.57 -9.28 -6.58
CA CYS A 122 -31.42 -9.22 -5.41
C CYS A 122 -32.91 -9.03 -5.77
N ASP A 123 -33.21 -8.26 -6.82
CA ASP A 123 -34.58 -8.05 -7.31
C ASP A 123 -35.14 -9.29 -8.00
N LYS A 124 -34.34 -10.07 -8.71
CA LYS A 124 -34.73 -11.36 -9.29
C LYS A 124 -35.10 -12.40 -8.24
N GLU A 125 -34.38 -12.46 -7.13
CA GLU A 125 -34.68 -13.38 -6.03
C GLU A 125 -35.96 -12.99 -5.27
N ARG A 126 -36.29 -11.69 -5.18
CA ARG A 126 -37.53 -11.20 -4.56
C ARG A 126 -38.77 -11.35 -5.44
N GLY A 127 -38.59 -11.32 -6.77
CA GLY A 127 -39.68 -11.45 -7.74
C GLY A 127 -40.15 -12.90 -7.99
N GLY A 128 -39.32 -13.92 -7.65
CA GLY A 128 -39.61 -15.32 -7.89
C GLY A 128 -40.59 -15.99 -6.92
N ASN A 129 -41.10 -15.28 -5.90
CA ASN A 129 -41.94 -15.88 -4.85
C ASN A 129 -43.38 -15.32 -4.85
N ARG A 130 -43.91 -14.94 -6.00
CA ARG A 130 -45.33 -14.61 -6.22
C ARG A 130 -45.90 -15.49 -7.33
N GLU A 131 -46.20 -16.72 -7.02
CA GLU A 131 -47.21 -17.48 -7.74
C GLU A 131 -48.46 -17.59 -6.85
N PRO A 132 -49.67 -17.54 -7.46
CA PRO A 132 -50.96 -17.48 -6.79
C PRO A 132 -51.38 -18.79 -6.16
#